data_bfefa674576197715b63690984fd96b8
#
_entry.id   bfefa674576197715b63690984fd96b8
#
_cell.length_a   1.000
_cell.length_b   1.000
_cell.length_c   1.000
_cell.angle_alpha   90.00
_cell.angle_beta   90.00
_cell.angle_gamma   90.00
#
_symmetry.space_group_name_H-M   'P 1'
#
loop_
_entity.id
_entity.type
_entity.pdbx_description
1 polymer ?
#
loop_
_entity_poly.entity_id
_entity_poly.type
_entity_poly.pdbx_seq_one_letter_code
_entity_poly.pdbx_strand_id
1 'polypeptide(L)'
;SMGDGNPVVLRWIAELGDLNVRKDPDALAWIETQPFWFTTAGEYHASQTSASITTTGRPSHSIILDQPSVNVDEWSTPGTSVISLVNSTESGIQVESVRWMNGTDLPQLDEMDRHLRVGWRIVSGAIYVSIAPGDKVEIQFEQSIGDVEIETGDFNGLTPMIVIGEHVTDLFEWSSGFQDSSIRFTWLIEPRPVAQMDIILPIIALVVGVITVFQMYRL
;
A
#
# COMPACT_ATOMS: atom_id res chain seq x y z
N SER A 1 -0.90 3.81 23.78
CA SER A 1 -0.06 2.71 23.37
C SER A 1 -0.21 2.59 21.87
N MET A 2 0.82 2.97 21.15
CA MET A 2 0.91 2.67 19.72
C MET A 2 0.88 1.16 19.57
N GLY A 3 0.17 0.68 18.55
CA GLY A 3 -0.15 -0.72 18.38
C GLY A 3 1.10 -1.58 18.21
N ASP A 4 0.95 -2.85 18.50
CA ASP A 4 2.01 -3.89 18.47
C ASP A 4 2.56 -4.19 17.06
N GLY A 5 2.54 -3.22 16.13
CA GLY A 5 2.99 -3.40 14.74
C GLY A 5 2.15 -4.36 13.90
N ASN A 6 1.08 -4.89 14.46
CA ASN A 6 0.21 -5.81 13.74
C ASN A 6 -0.81 -5.05 12.88
N PRO A 7 -1.06 -5.50 11.64
CA PRO A 7 -2.03 -4.86 10.76
C PRO A 7 -3.46 -5.03 11.30
N VAL A 8 -4.23 -3.96 11.19
CA VAL A 8 -5.68 -4.03 11.39
C VAL A 8 -6.30 -4.66 10.15
N VAL A 9 -7.04 -5.75 10.33
CA VAL A 9 -7.74 -6.41 9.22
C VAL A 9 -9.23 -6.06 9.31
N LEU A 10 -9.69 -5.29 8.34
CA LEU A 10 -11.11 -5.00 8.16
C LEU A 10 -11.69 -6.00 7.16
N ARG A 11 -12.58 -6.87 7.64
CA ARG A 11 -13.34 -7.77 6.77
C ARG A 11 -14.69 -7.14 6.45
N TRP A 12 -14.86 -6.78 5.19
CA TRP A 12 -16.11 -6.23 4.70
C TRP A 12 -16.92 -7.34 4.04
N ILE A 13 -17.97 -7.77 4.72
CA ILE A 13 -18.86 -8.80 4.19
C ILE A 13 -20.10 -8.11 3.63
N ALA A 14 -20.33 -8.33 2.36
CA ALA A 14 -21.45 -7.74 1.68
C ALA A 14 -22.46 -8.83 1.30
N GLU A 15 -23.71 -8.65 1.71
CA GLU A 15 -24.82 -9.53 1.33
C GLU A 15 -25.40 -9.17 -0.05
N LEU A 16 -26.08 -10.12 -0.68
CA LEU A 16 -26.79 -9.96 -1.94
C LEU A 16 -27.67 -8.71 -1.95
N GLY A 17 -27.35 -7.78 -2.83
CA GLY A 17 -28.12 -6.55 -3.02
C GLY A 17 -27.72 -5.38 -2.11
N ASP A 18 -26.79 -5.57 -1.17
CA ASP A 18 -26.42 -4.54 -0.18
C ASP A 18 -24.95 -4.12 -0.19
N LEU A 19 -24.36 -4.21 -1.34
CA LEU A 19 -22.90 -4.25 -1.56
C LEU A 19 -22.25 -2.94 -1.89
N ASN A 20 -22.91 -1.88 -1.71
CA ASN A 20 -22.31 -0.60 -1.99
C ASN A 20 -21.67 -0.08 -0.69
N VAL A 21 -20.33 0.04 -0.69
CA VAL A 21 -19.57 0.74 0.36
C VAL A 21 -20.16 2.13 0.63
N ARG A 22 -20.78 2.75 -0.37
CA ARG A 22 -21.49 4.01 -0.23
C ARG A 22 -22.72 3.95 0.69
N LYS A 23 -23.20 2.76 1.04
CA LYS A 23 -24.27 2.59 2.01
C LYS A 23 -23.82 2.71 3.46
N ASP A 24 -22.50 2.67 3.70
CA ASP A 24 -21.91 2.85 5.02
C ASP A 24 -21.03 4.12 5.09
N PRO A 25 -21.59 5.31 4.77
CA PRO A 25 -20.81 6.55 4.73
C PRO A 25 -20.20 6.90 6.07
N ASP A 26 -20.85 6.55 7.17
CA ASP A 26 -20.37 6.83 8.53
C ASP A 26 -19.14 5.98 8.86
N ALA A 27 -19.13 4.70 8.45
CA ALA A 27 -17.98 3.83 8.64
C ALA A 27 -16.79 4.29 7.81
N LEU A 28 -17.02 4.70 6.56
CA LEU A 28 -15.96 5.25 5.72
C LEU A 28 -15.42 6.57 6.28
N ALA A 29 -16.30 7.49 6.67
CA ALA A 29 -15.91 8.75 7.27
C ALA A 29 -15.08 8.52 8.55
N TRP A 30 -15.46 7.52 9.37
CA TRP A 30 -14.68 7.16 10.54
C TRP A 30 -13.29 6.63 10.18
N ILE A 31 -13.19 5.70 9.21
CA ILE A 31 -11.90 5.16 8.74
C ILE A 31 -11.00 6.28 8.22
N GLU A 32 -11.56 7.24 7.49
CA GLU A 32 -10.84 8.40 6.96
C GLU A 32 -10.25 9.31 8.06
N THR A 33 -10.85 9.33 9.24
CA THR A 33 -10.32 10.09 10.38
C THR A 33 -9.23 9.37 11.17
N GLN A 34 -9.07 8.06 10.98
CA GLN A 34 -8.08 7.27 11.71
C GLN A 34 -6.68 7.36 11.07
N PRO A 35 -5.62 7.22 11.86
CA PRO A 35 -4.25 7.24 11.37
C PRO A 35 -3.87 5.88 10.72
N PHE A 36 -4.58 5.50 9.68
CA PHE A 36 -4.32 4.28 8.94
C PHE A 36 -3.60 4.54 7.62
N TRP A 37 -2.69 3.65 7.24
CA TRP A 37 -2.25 3.51 5.88
C TRP A 37 -2.83 2.23 5.27
N PHE A 38 -3.28 2.33 4.02
CA PHE A 38 -4.00 1.25 3.35
C PHE A 38 -3.03 0.39 2.56
N THR A 39 -3.07 -0.91 2.79
CA THR A 39 -2.14 -1.85 2.20
C THR A 39 -2.81 -3.20 1.90
N THR A 40 -2.17 -3.99 1.06
CA THR A 40 -2.49 -5.40 0.90
C THR A 40 -1.61 -6.25 1.83
N ALA A 41 -2.01 -7.49 2.08
CA ALA A 41 -1.19 -8.40 2.88
C ALA A 41 0.21 -8.62 2.26
N GLY A 42 0.30 -8.71 0.93
CA GLY A 42 1.56 -8.86 0.22
C GLY A 42 2.45 -7.62 0.30
N GLU A 43 1.88 -6.44 0.09
CA GLU A 43 2.59 -5.17 0.20
C GLU A 43 3.08 -4.93 1.63
N TYR A 44 2.22 -5.17 2.64
CA TYR A 44 2.61 -5.09 4.04
C TYR A 44 3.79 -6.02 4.35
N HIS A 45 3.68 -7.30 3.96
CA HIS A 45 4.77 -8.26 4.19
C HIS A 45 6.07 -7.84 3.50
N ALA A 46 6.02 -7.39 2.25
CA ALA A 46 7.18 -6.94 1.51
C ALA A 46 7.79 -5.66 2.09
N SER A 47 6.99 -4.75 2.64
CA SER A 47 7.46 -3.52 3.27
C SER A 47 8.24 -3.76 4.57
N GLN A 48 8.04 -4.90 5.24
CA GLN A 48 8.72 -5.26 6.49
C GLN A 48 10.18 -5.72 6.30
N THR A 49 10.82 -5.29 5.24
CA THR A 49 12.24 -5.60 4.97
C THR A 49 13.13 -4.61 5.72
N SER A 50 13.96 -5.12 6.63
CA SER A 50 14.87 -4.28 7.44
C SER A 50 15.98 -3.68 6.60
N ALA A 51 16.13 -2.36 6.68
CA ALA A 51 17.31 -1.67 6.18
C ALA A 51 18.48 -1.80 7.17
N SER A 52 19.70 -1.55 6.70
CA SER A 52 20.89 -1.43 7.53
C SER A 52 21.33 0.03 7.65
N ILE A 53 21.92 0.38 8.79
CA ILE A 53 22.49 1.72 9.02
C ILE A 53 24.01 1.63 9.04
N THR A 54 24.65 2.60 8.39
CA THR A 54 26.07 2.89 8.54
C THR A 54 26.24 4.33 9.03
N THR A 55 26.89 4.51 10.17
CA THR A 55 27.23 5.84 10.70
C THR A 55 28.57 6.31 10.14
N THR A 56 28.62 7.56 9.71
CA THR A 56 29.85 8.20 9.23
C THR A 56 30.51 9.01 10.36
N GLY A 57 31.55 8.42 10.97
CA GLY A 57 32.32 9.10 12.02
C GLY A 57 31.73 9.03 13.42
N ARG A 58 32.48 9.53 14.41
CA ARG A 58 32.01 9.78 15.80
C ARG A 58 32.64 11.08 16.29
N PRO A 59 31.87 12.09 16.73
CA PRO A 59 30.40 12.18 16.70
C PRO A 59 29.89 12.25 15.26
N SER A 60 28.76 11.60 14.99
CA SER A 60 28.19 11.54 13.65
C SER A 60 27.15 12.64 13.43
N HIS A 61 27.22 13.30 12.27
CA HIS A 61 26.19 14.23 11.81
C HIS A 61 25.33 13.63 10.69
N SER A 62 25.70 12.44 10.22
CA SER A 62 24.90 11.75 9.21
C SER A 62 24.91 10.23 9.38
N ILE A 63 23.86 9.61 8.88
CA ILE A 63 23.74 8.16 8.74
C ILE A 63 23.39 7.81 7.30
N ILE A 64 23.87 6.67 6.84
CA ILE A 64 23.47 6.09 5.57
C ILE A 64 22.54 4.92 5.86
N LEU A 65 21.34 4.99 5.32
CA LEU A 65 20.36 3.92 5.31
C LEU A 65 20.48 3.15 4.00
N ASP A 66 20.67 1.84 4.09
CA ASP A 66 20.86 0.94 2.94
C ASP A 66 19.75 -0.11 2.94
N GLN A 67 18.83 -0.01 1.97
CA GLN A 67 17.76 -0.98 1.79
C GLN A 67 18.28 -2.16 0.96
N PRO A 68 18.18 -3.40 1.47
CA PRO A 68 18.64 -4.54 0.71
C PRO A 68 17.90 -4.68 -0.63
N SER A 69 18.62 -5.12 -1.65
CA SER A 69 18.01 -5.45 -2.94
C SER A 69 17.20 -6.74 -2.81
N VAL A 70 16.05 -6.77 -3.45
CA VAL A 70 15.24 -7.99 -3.62
C VAL A 70 15.55 -8.66 -4.95
N ASN A 71 15.23 -9.95 -5.08
CA ASN A 71 15.38 -10.65 -6.36
C ASN A 71 14.46 -10.05 -7.42
N VAL A 72 14.87 -10.14 -8.68
CA VAL A 72 14.20 -9.51 -9.84
C VAL A 72 12.74 -9.98 -10.00
N ASP A 73 12.40 -11.15 -9.46
CA ASP A 73 11.06 -11.75 -9.54
C ASP A 73 10.13 -11.33 -8.37
N GLU A 74 10.65 -10.55 -7.42
CA GLU A 74 9.88 -10.05 -6.30
C GLU A 74 9.36 -8.63 -6.58
N TRP A 75 8.24 -8.29 -5.97
CA TRP A 75 7.65 -6.97 -6.10
C TRP A 75 8.61 -5.92 -5.53
N SER A 76 8.85 -4.86 -6.29
CA SER A 76 9.70 -3.73 -5.87
C SER A 76 8.98 -2.81 -4.88
N THR A 77 8.43 -3.40 -3.82
CA THR A 77 7.75 -2.69 -2.75
C THR A 77 8.77 -1.96 -1.87
N PRO A 78 8.61 -0.67 -1.58
CA PRO A 78 9.48 0.06 -0.66
C PRO A 78 9.52 -0.61 0.72
N GLY A 79 10.71 -0.80 1.26
CA GLY A 79 10.89 -1.20 2.65
C GLY A 79 10.65 -0.01 3.59
N THR A 80 10.09 -0.26 4.76
CA THR A 80 9.80 0.75 5.78
C THR A 80 10.72 0.59 6.98
N SER A 81 11.28 1.70 7.46
CA SER A 81 12.19 1.73 8.58
C SER A 81 11.84 2.88 9.53
N VAL A 82 11.96 2.62 10.81
CA VAL A 82 11.84 3.61 11.87
C VAL A 82 13.19 3.81 12.52
N ILE A 83 13.65 5.04 12.58
CA ILE A 83 14.94 5.41 13.15
C ILE A 83 14.69 6.25 14.40
N SER A 84 15.18 5.79 15.53
CA SER A 84 15.10 6.48 16.81
C SER A 84 16.49 6.69 17.41
N LEU A 85 16.64 7.74 18.20
CA LEU A 85 17.86 7.98 18.96
C LEU A 85 17.77 7.27 20.31
N VAL A 86 18.80 6.49 20.63
CA VAL A 86 18.94 5.86 21.94
C VAL A 86 19.29 6.95 22.96
N ASN A 87 18.52 7.05 24.03
CA ASN A 87 18.72 8.01 25.14
C ASN A 87 18.60 9.50 24.77
N SER A 88 17.83 9.88 23.76
CA SER A 88 17.55 11.29 23.52
C SER A 88 16.63 11.85 24.60
N THR A 89 17.16 12.79 25.39
CA THR A 89 16.34 13.60 26.29
C THR A 89 15.61 14.66 25.48
N GLU A 90 14.30 14.58 25.42
CA GLU A 90 13.25 15.59 25.09
C GLU A 90 13.40 16.49 23.85
N SER A 91 14.57 16.68 23.28
CA SER A 91 14.72 17.42 22.02
C SER A 91 14.61 16.42 20.87
N GLY A 92 13.46 16.41 20.21
CA GLY A 92 13.21 15.52 19.09
C GLY A 92 14.33 15.59 18.03
N ILE A 93 14.47 14.55 17.24
CA ILE A 93 15.43 14.48 16.12
C ILE A 93 15.21 15.69 15.21
N GLN A 94 16.27 16.48 14.98
CA GLN A 94 16.27 17.56 14.00
C GLN A 94 17.06 17.11 12.75
N VAL A 95 16.33 16.92 11.67
CA VAL A 95 16.87 16.48 10.38
C VAL A 95 17.09 17.69 9.51
N GLU A 96 18.33 17.88 9.04
CA GLU A 96 18.68 18.92 8.07
C GLU A 96 18.24 18.53 6.67
N SER A 97 18.54 17.28 6.26
CA SER A 97 18.16 16.78 4.95
C SER A 97 18.15 15.26 4.88
N VAL A 98 17.32 14.73 3.98
CA VAL A 98 17.33 13.30 3.60
C VAL A 98 17.49 13.23 2.09
N ARG A 99 18.53 12.57 1.61
CA ARG A 99 18.90 12.56 0.19
C ARG A 99 19.31 11.19 -0.28
N TRP A 100 19.00 10.89 -1.53
CA TRP A 100 19.68 9.77 -2.19
C TRP A 100 21.18 10.03 -2.34
N MET A 101 21.94 8.96 -2.52
CA MET A 101 23.42 9.08 -2.70
C MET A 101 23.82 9.90 -3.93
N ASN A 102 22.93 10.17 -4.86
CA ASN A 102 23.16 11.07 -5.99
C ASN A 102 22.94 12.56 -5.65
N GLY A 103 22.59 12.89 -4.40
CA GLY A 103 22.37 14.24 -3.91
C GLY A 103 20.96 14.78 -4.15
N THR A 104 20.05 14.00 -4.72
CA THR A 104 18.64 14.41 -4.88
C THR A 104 17.90 14.25 -3.56
N ASP A 105 17.04 15.22 -3.21
CA ASP A 105 16.27 15.18 -1.96
C ASP A 105 15.22 14.06 -2.01
N LEU A 106 15.11 13.29 -0.92
CA LEU A 106 14.04 12.33 -0.75
C LEU A 106 12.73 13.08 -0.42
N PRO A 107 11.60 12.75 -1.06
CA PRO A 107 10.34 13.42 -0.78
C PRO A 107 9.94 13.37 0.69
N GLN A 108 9.52 14.51 1.24
CA GLN A 108 8.90 14.52 2.57
C GLN A 108 7.44 14.11 2.44
N LEU A 109 7.02 13.19 3.31
CA LEU A 109 5.66 12.69 3.34
C LEU A 109 4.76 13.61 4.16
N ASP A 110 3.51 13.72 3.73
CA ASP A 110 2.43 14.36 4.48
C ASP A 110 1.75 13.34 5.41
N GLU A 111 1.05 13.82 6.44
CA GLU A 111 0.26 12.94 7.31
C GLU A 111 -0.93 12.28 6.60
N MET A 112 -1.34 12.85 5.47
CA MET A 112 -2.39 12.30 4.62
C MET A 112 -1.87 11.32 3.56
N ASP A 113 -0.55 11.08 3.53
CA ASP A 113 0.04 10.05 2.67
C ASP A 113 -0.22 8.66 3.27
N ARG A 114 -1.33 8.05 2.85
CA ARG A 114 -1.85 6.79 3.38
C ARG A 114 -1.60 5.58 2.49
N HIS A 115 -0.85 5.74 1.42
CA HIS A 115 -0.44 4.66 0.53
C HIS A 115 1.07 4.58 0.46
N LEU A 116 1.59 3.37 0.54
CA LEU A 116 3.03 3.13 0.55
C LEU A 116 3.70 3.75 -0.67
N ARG A 117 4.64 4.63 -0.42
CA ARG A 117 5.49 5.28 -1.41
C ARG A 117 6.83 5.67 -0.82
N VAL A 118 7.78 5.95 -1.66
CA VAL A 118 9.11 6.40 -1.25
C VAL A 118 9.03 7.80 -0.64
N GLY A 119 9.65 7.97 0.53
CA GLY A 119 9.70 9.25 1.23
C GLY A 119 10.06 9.12 2.70
N TRP A 120 10.00 10.22 3.42
CA TRP A 120 10.31 10.28 4.85
C TRP A 120 9.45 11.28 5.61
N ARG A 121 9.28 11.05 6.92
CA ARG A 121 8.59 11.97 7.83
C ARG A 121 9.10 11.80 9.25
N ILE A 122 9.04 12.87 10.06
CA ILE A 122 9.26 12.80 11.50
C ILE A 122 7.91 12.73 12.22
N VAL A 123 7.75 11.70 13.05
CA VAL A 123 6.55 11.52 13.88
C VAL A 123 7.01 11.19 15.30
N SER A 124 6.56 11.97 16.28
CA SER A 124 6.85 11.75 17.72
C SER A 124 8.34 11.57 18.03
N GLY A 125 9.22 12.29 17.30
CA GLY A 125 10.66 12.26 17.53
C GLY A 125 11.40 11.09 16.89
N ALA A 126 10.73 10.23 16.13
CA ALA A 126 11.34 9.20 15.29
C ALA A 126 11.24 9.58 13.81
N ILE A 127 12.18 9.11 13.01
CA ILE A 127 12.18 9.28 11.54
C ILE A 127 11.61 8.02 10.91
N TYR A 128 10.51 8.16 10.19
CA TYR A 128 9.94 7.12 9.35
C TYR A 128 10.42 7.30 7.93
N VAL A 129 11.04 6.28 7.38
CA VAL A 129 11.61 6.32 6.03
C VAL A 129 11.12 5.12 5.23
N SER A 130 10.73 5.35 4.00
CA SER A 130 10.41 4.28 3.05
C SER A 130 11.23 4.49 1.77
N ILE A 131 12.01 3.48 1.39
CA ILE A 131 12.87 3.53 0.21
C ILE A 131 12.77 2.24 -0.60
N ALA A 132 13.00 2.37 -1.90
CA ALA A 132 12.93 1.23 -2.80
C ALA A 132 14.06 0.21 -2.51
N PRO A 133 13.82 -1.08 -2.79
CA PRO A 133 14.84 -2.10 -2.63
C PRO A 133 16.11 -1.78 -3.43
N GLY A 134 17.27 -1.90 -2.77
CA GLY A 134 18.58 -1.59 -3.36
C GLY A 134 18.96 -0.11 -3.34
N ASP A 135 18.07 0.77 -2.90
CA ASP A 135 18.36 2.18 -2.75
C ASP A 135 19.12 2.48 -1.45
N LYS A 136 19.86 3.59 -1.48
CA LYS A 136 20.56 4.14 -0.32
C LYS A 136 20.26 5.61 -0.18
N VAL A 137 20.00 6.02 1.06
CA VAL A 137 19.78 7.43 1.40
C VAL A 137 20.71 7.87 2.53
N GLU A 138 21.14 9.12 2.46
CA GLU A 138 21.87 9.79 3.53
C GLU A 138 20.89 10.69 4.30
N ILE A 139 20.89 10.56 5.62
CA ILE A 139 20.15 11.43 6.54
C ILE A 139 21.15 12.29 7.26
N GLN A 140 21.06 13.61 7.08
CA GLN A 140 21.90 14.60 7.76
C GLN A 140 21.11 15.24 8.91
N PHE A 141 21.77 15.43 10.02
CA PHE A 141 21.21 16.00 11.23
C PHE A 141 21.82 17.38 11.52
N GLU A 142 21.01 18.28 12.00
CA GLU A 142 21.48 19.63 12.41
C GLU A 142 22.50 19.57 13.57
N GLN A 143 22.41 18.54 14.41
CA GLN A 143 23.27 18.34 15.54
C GLN A 143 23.92 16.96 15.49
N SER A 144 25.04 16.83 16.19
CA SER A 144 25.66 15.52 16.37
C SER A 144 24.73 14.57 17.10
N ILE A 145 24.54 13.42 16.54
CA ILE A 145 23.68 12.36 17.09
C ILE A 145 24.49 11.34 17.88
N GLY A 146 23.86 10.77 18.90
CA GLY A 146 24.35 9.62 19.65
C GLY A 146 24.14 8.29 18.91
N ASP A 147 23.94 7.25 19.70
CA ASP A 147 23.62 5.93 19.13
C ASP A 147 22.20 5.93 18.54
N VAL A 148 22.05 5.24 17.42
CA VAL A 148 20.82 5.18 16.64
C VAL A 148 20.33 3.73 16.63
N GLU A 149 19.04 3.56 16.85
CA GLU A 149 18.34 2.29 16.70
C GLU A 149 17.49 2.33 15.42
N ILE A 150 17.51 1.24 14.69
CA ILE A 150 16.66 1.05 13.52
C ILE A 150 15.80 -0.19 13.70
N GLU A 151 14.55 -0.04 13.41
CA GLU A 151 13.58 -1.12 13.39
C GLU A 151 12.82 -1.12 12.07
N THR A 152 12.28 -2.26 11.68
CA THR A 152 11.19 -2.28 10.70
C THR A 152 9.98 -1.62 11.33
N GLY A 153 9.28 -0.79 10.58
CA GLY A 153 8.18 -0.04 11.16
C GLY A 153 7.04 0.19 10.19
N ASP A 154 6.02 0.80 10.73
CA ASP A 154 4.85 1.17 9.96
C ASP A 154 5.17 2.32 8.99
N PHE A 155 4.50 2.33 7.84
CA PHE A 155 4.66 3.40 6.88
C PHE A 155 4.16 4.73 7.45
N ASN A 156 4.99 5.78 7.36
CA ASN A 156 4.64 7.15 7.70
C ASN A 156 4.15 7.36 9.16
N GLY A 157 4.44 6.43 10.08
CA GLY A 157 3.93 6.45 11.45
C GLY A 157 2.42 6.16 11.56
N LEU A 158 1.84 5.54 10.55
CA LEU A 158 0.44 5.18 10.47
C LEU A 158 0.27 3.68 10.68
N THR A 159 -0.84 3.28 11.32
CA THR A 159 -1.16 1.87 11.52
C THR A 159 -1.57 1.20 10.21
N PRO A 160 -1.01 0.03 9.86
CA PRO A 160 -1.38 -0.67 8.63
C PRO A 160 -2.82 -1.18 8.71
N MET A 161 -3.60 -0.96 7.64
CA MET A 161 -4.96 -1.47 7.50
C MET A 161 -5.07 -2.29 6.21
N ILE A 162 -5.44 -3.56 6.37
CA ILE A 162 -5.75 -4.46 5.27
C ILE A 162 -7.27 -4.61 5.19
N VAL A 163 -7.86 -4.27 4.05
CA VAL A 163 -9.30 -4.44 3.84
C VAL A 163 -9.54 -5.66 2.96
N ILE A 164 -10.33 -6.59 3.47
CA ILE A 164 -10.74 -7.80 2.76
C ILE A 164 -12.24 -7.69 2.49
N GLY A 165 -12.59 -7.57 1.21
CA GLY A 165 -13.98 -7.60 0.78
C GLY A 165 -14.40 -9.02 0.38
N GLU A 166 -15.54 -9.47 0.86
CA GLU A 166 -16.14 -10.74 0.47
C GLU A 166 -17.53 -10.50 -0.12
N HIS A 167 -17.78 -11.08 -1.27
CA HIS A 167 -19.07 -11.06 -1.92
C HIS A 167 -19.52 -12.46 -2.30
N VAL A 168 -20.83 -12.69 -2.12
CA VAL A 168 -21.41 -14.02 -2.36
C VAL A 168 -21.65 -14.31 -3.84
N THR A 169 -21.86 -13.27 -4.68
CA THR A 169 -22.32 -13.46 -6.06
C THR A 169 -21.59 -12.65 -7.13
N ASP A 170 -21.15 -11.43 -6.86
CA ASP A 170 -20.49 -10.58 -7.86
C ASP A 170 -19.46 -9.64 -7.24
N LEU A 171 -18.22 -10.12 -7.18
CA LEU A 171 -17.06 -9.32 -6.74
C LEU A 171 -16.85 -8.07 -7.60
N PHE A 172 -17.34 -8.11 -8.82
CA PHE A 172 -17.19 -7.04 -9.77
C PHE A 172 -18.13 -5.86 -9.49
N GLU A 173 -19.42 -6.13 -9.27
CA GLU A 173 -20.39 -5.11 -8.87
C GLU A 173 -19.98 -4.48 -7.54
N TRP A 174 -19.48 -5.28 -6.61
CA TRP A 174 -18.96 -4.81 -5.34
C TRP A 174 -17.75 -3.88 -5.54
N SER A 175 -16.80 -4.23 -6.40
CA SER A 175 -15.60 -3.42 -6.64
C SER A 175 -15.91 -2.08 -7.29
N SER A 176 -16.93 -2.01 -8.13
CA SER A 176 -17.34 -0.76 -8.78
C SER A 176 -17.81 0.31 -7.77
N GLY A 177 -18.30 -0.12 -6.61
CA GLY A 177 -18.70 0.77 -5.52
C GLY A 177 -17.54 1.56 -4.89
N PHE A 178 -16.29 1.10 -5.06
CA PHE A 178 -15.09 1.77 -4.54
C PHE A 178 -14.45 2.76 -5.52
N GLN A 179 -14.94 2.91 -6.73
CA GLN A 179 -14.30 3.75 -7.77
C GLN A 179 -14.15 5.21 -7.36
N ASP A 180 -15.10 5.74 -6.61
CA ASP A 180 -15.11 7.14 -6.16
C ASP A 180 -14.71 7.29 -4.69
N SER A 181 -14.25 6.21 -4.05
CA SER A 181 -13.76 6.25 -2.67
C SER A 181 -12.30 6.71 -2.62
N SER A 182 -11.93 7.41 -1.55
CA SER A 182 -10.52 7.68 -1.22
C SER A 182 -9.74 6.39 -0.92
N ILE A 183 -10.45 5.32 -0.55
CA ILE A 183 -9.89 3.97 -0.40
C ILE A 183 -9.84 3.32 -1.78
N ARG A 184 -8.66 3.23 -2.37
CA ARG A 184 -8.46 2.58 -3.67
C ARG A 184 -7.89 1.19 -3.47
N PHE A 185 -8.61 0.20 -4.00
CA PHE A 185 -8.12 -1.18 -4.04
C PHE A 185 -7.53 -1.46 -5.42
N THR A 186 -6.23 -1.32 -5.55
CA THR A 186 -5.52 -1.54 -6.83
C THR A 186 -5.51 -2.99 -7.29
N TRP A 187 -5.84 -3.92 -6.40
CA TRP A 187 -5.89 -5.36 -6.68
C TRP A 187 -7.27 -5.85 -7.16
N LEU A 188 -8.30 -5.01 -7.12
CA LEU A 188 -9.60 -5.36 -7.69
C LEU A 188 -9.48 -5.39 -9.21
N ILE A 189 -9.82 -6.52 -9.77
CA ILE A 189 -9.74 -6.81 -11.20
C ILE A 189 -10.67 -5.84 -11.93
N GLU A 190 -10.13 -5.07 -12.87
CA GLU A 190 -10.96 -4.32 -13.81
C GLU A 190 -11.93 -5.26 -14.53
N PRO A 191 -13.17 -4.82 -14.78
CA PRO A 191 -14.11 -5.63 -15.55
C PRO A 191 -13.47 -6.03 -16.86
N ARG A 192 -13.30 -7.28 -17.06
CA ARG A 192 -13.06 -7.75 -18.42
C ARG A 192 -14.31 -7.36 -19.21
N PRO A 193 -14.18 -6.59 -20.30
CA PRO A 193 -15.31 -6.34 -21.16
C PRO A 193 -15.89 -7.72 -21.49
N VAL A 194 -17.13 -7.94 -21.09
CA VAL A 194 -17.84 -9.18 -21.43
C VAL A 194 -17.67 -9.29 -22.92
N ALA A 195 -16.90 -10.28 -23.35
CA ALA A 195 -16.65 -10.47 -24.76
C ALA A 195 -18.02 -10.56 -25.41
N GLN A 196 -18.26 -9.78 -26.47
CA GLN A 196 -19.53 -9.76 -27.22
C GLN A 196 -19.90 -11.13 -27.83
N MET A 197 -19.29 -12.19 -27.33
CA MET A 197 -19.56 -13.58 -27.73
C MET A 197 -20.94 -14.09 -27.31
N ASP A 198 -21.58 -13.46 -26.33
CA ASP A 198 -22.86 -13.96 -25.82
C ASP A 198 -24.03 -13.79 -26.80
N ILE A 199 -23.90 -12.91 -27.79
CA ILE A 199 -24.95 -12.73 -28.83
C ILE A 199 -24.68 -13.58 -30.06
N ILE A 200 -23.42 -13.87 -30.38
CA ILE A 200 -23.06 -14.63 -31.59
C ILE A 200 -23.45 -16.10 -31.46
N LEU A 201 -23.26 -16.72 -30.32
CA LEU A 201 -23.60 -18.13 -30.07
C LEU A 201 -25.09 -18.42 -30.21
N PRO A 202 -26.04 -17.69 -29.62
CA PRO A 202 -27.46 -17.88 -29.84
C PRO A 202 -27.89 -17.59 -31.27
N ILE A 203 -27.26 -16.62 -31.95
CA ILE A 203 -27.57 -16.37 -33.38
C ILE A 203 -27.14 -17.53 -34.24
N ILE A 204 -25.94 -18.09 -34.04
CA ILE A 204 -25.47 -19.27 -34.77
C ILE A 204 -26.38 -20.47 -34.50
N ALA A 205 -26.78 -20.70 -33.24
CA ALA A 205 -27.67 -21.79 -32.88
C ALA A 205 -29.07 -21.64 -33.56
N LEU A 206 -29.57 -20.42 -33.64
CA LEU A 206 -30.83 -20.11 -34.30
C LEU A 206 -30.74 -20.36 -35.81
N VAL A 207 -29.66 -19.92 -36.45
CA VAL A 207 -29.44 -20.14 -37.90
C VAL A 207 -29.31 -21.63 -38.23
N VAL A 208 -28.54 -22.38 -37.44
CA VAL A 208 -28.41 -23.83 -37.60
C VAL A 208 -29.74 -24.54 -37.39
N GLY A 209 -30.52 -24.14 -36.38
CA GLY A 209 -31.85 -24.67 -36.11
C GLY A 209 -32.80 -24.47 -37.31
N VAL A 210 -32.84 -23.25 -37.85
CA VAL A 210 -33.69 -22.94 -39.03
C VAL A 210 -33.28 -23.75 -40.26
N ILE A 211 -31.99 -23.89 -40.54
CA ILE A 211 -31.48 -24.67 -41.65
C ILE A 211 -31.87 -26.16 -41.50
N THR A 212 -31.73 -26.69 -40.29
CA THR A 212 -32.09 -28.09 -40.01
C THR A 212 -33.56 -28.35 -40.21
N VAL A 213 -34.43 -27.47 -39.70
CA VAL A 213 -35.88 -27.58 -39.91
C VAL A 213 -36.24 -27.49 -41.41
N PHE A 214 -35.59 -26.57 -42.13
CA PHE A 214 -35.84 -26.42 -43.58
C PHE A 214 -35.42 -27.66 -44.40
N GLN A 215 -34.32 -28.30 -43.99
CA GLN A 215 -33.90 -29.57 -44.64
C GLN A 215 -34.84 -30.72 -44.32
N MET A 216 -35.40 -30.79 -43.08
CA MET A 216 -36.40 -31.83 -42.75
C MET A 216 -37.72 -31.66 -43.50
N TYR A 217 -38.10 -30.44 -43.87
CA TYR A 217 -39.31 -30.20 -44.68
C TYR A 217 -39.13 -30.46 -46.19
N ARG A 218 -37.89 -30.62 -46.65
CA ARG A 218 -37.54 -30.90 -48.06
C ARG A 218 -37.34 -32.37 -48.36
N LEU A 219 -37.26 -33.21 -47.34
CA LEU A 219 -37.24 -34.68 -47.44
C LEU A 219 -38.64 -35.23 -47.30
#